data_ff8e1abb4ea5501d9b85bd0519e9d702
#
_entry.id   ff8e1abb4ea5501d9b85bd0519e9d702
#
_cell.length_a   1.000
_cell.length_b   1.000
_cell.length_c   1.000
_cell.angle_alpha   90.00
_cell.angle_beta   90.00
_cell.angle_gamma   90.00
#
_symmetry.space_group_name_H-M   'P 1'
#
loop_
_entity.id
_entity.type
_entity.pdbx_description
1 polymer ?
#
loop_
_entity_poly.entity_id
_entity_poly.type
_entity_poly.pdbx_seq_one_letter_code
_entity_poly.pdbx_strand_id
1 'polypeptide(L)'
;MPFEIVPLEGKHLPDAAGLASARYRALREQVPAMPTRYEDPGSTLPWLQDLASQAPGVAAIRNGRLAGFLLGMVIPQFRGKRGVFSPEWANAADLEDSRWLYEEMYARLSARWVADGCVTHLISLLAHDRPGIEGWHGLGFGLAAADGVRAVDSTPDLDPVPGPNTEIEIRQASPDDVEQMRDLLTALVRHMMSAPTFLFRREPDRLDEHAAWLADPANALWLAWQGDSVVAGMGQGPANPDACDVIADDRTTSIVSAYTQPSARGGGIATALLDRVLARAREGGFERCAVDWEPMNILAHRFWTRHFQPVCYALARQIDERLC
;
A
#
# COMPACT_ATOMS: atom_id res chain seq x y z
N MET A 1 17.33 3.31 -27.90
CA MET A 1 18.83 3.32 -27.98
C MET A 1 19.35 2.31 -26.96
N PRO A 2 20.50 1.65 -27.21
CA PRO A 2 21.05 0.69 -26.26
C PRO A 2 21.37 1.36 -24.93
N PHE A 3 21.13 0.65 -23.83
CA PHE A 3 21.56 1.02 -22.49
C PHE A 3 22.39 -0.12 -21.89
N GLU A 4 23.19 0.18 -20.87
CA GLU A 4 24.04 -0.77 -20.19
C GLU A 4 23.53 -0.95 -18.75
N ILE A 5 23.45 -2.21 -18.28
CA ILE A 5 23.15 -2.51 -16.89
C ILE A 5 24.45 -2.72 -16.12
N VAL A 6 24.68 -1.86 -15.15
CA VAL A 6 25.86 -1.86 -14.28
C VAL A 6 25.47 -2.00 -12.81
N PRO A 7 26.41 -2.37 -11.91
CA PRO A 7 26.14 -2.28 -10.47
C PRO A 7 25.78 -0.86 -10.07
N LEU A 8 24.78 -0.73 -9.17
CA LEU A 8 24.46 0.56 -8.58
C LEU A 8 25.53 0.92 -7.55
N GLU A 9 26.24 2.01 -7.77
CA GLU A 9 27.30 2.49 -6.90
C GLU A 9 26.92 3.83 -6.25
N GLY A 10 27.60 4.23 -5.18
CA GLY A 10 27.32 5.48 -4.47
C GLY A 10 27.25 6.74 -5.34
N LYS A 11 28.07 6.80 -6.43
CA LYS A 11 28.04 7.91 -7.39
C LYS A 11 26.73 8.03 -8.18
N HIS A 12 25.93 6.95 -8.27
CA HIS A 12 24.65 6.93 -8.98
C HIS A 12 23.47 7.35 -8.09
N LEU A 13 23.63 7.32 -6.75
CA LEU A 13 22.50 7.52 -5.82
C LEU A 13 21.87 8.91 -5.89
N PRO A 14 22.63 10.02 -6.10
CA PRO A 14 21.99 11.33 -6.30
C PRO A 14 21.11 11.38 -7.55
N ASP A 15 21.56 10.77 -8.65
CA ASP A 15 20.77 10.70 -9.89
C ASP A 15 19.56 9.77 -9.72
N ALA A 16 19.72 8.68 -8.98
CA ALA A 16 18.61 7.75 -8.63
C ALA A 16 17.53 8.46 -7.82
N ALA A 17 17.90 9.21 -6.77
CA ALA A 17 16.96 10.03 -6.01
C ALA A 17 16.29 11.09 -6.89
N GLY A 18 17.05 11.73 -7.79
CA GLY A 18 16.52 12.69 -8.76
C GLY A 18 15.48 12.08 -9.70
N LEU A 19 15.74 10.86 -10.21
CA LEU A 19 14.81 10.12 -11.08
C LEU A 19 13.55 9.70 -10.31
N ALA A 20 13.69 9.15 -9.10
CA ALA A 20 12.56 8.78 -8.25
C ALA A 20 11.65 9.98 -7.96
N SER A 21 12.23 11.13 -7.58
CA SER A 21 11.48 12.36 -7.33
C SER A 21 10.83 12.94 -8.60
N ALA A 22 11.46 12.81 -9.76
CA ALA A 22 10.85 13.21 -11.04
C ALA A 22 9.62 12.34 -11.36
N ARG A 23 9.72 11.04 -11.13
CA ARG A 23 8.59 10.10 -11.27
C ARG A 23 7.48 10.40 -10.26
N TYR A 24 7.84 10.71 -9.02
CA TYR A 24 6.89 11.11 -7.99
C TYR A 24 6.14 12.40 -8.35
N ARG A 25 6.85 13.44 -8.84
CA ARG A 25 6.23 14.69 -9.31
C ARG A 25 5.19 14.44 -10.40
N ALA A 26 5.53 13.60 -11.38
CA ALA A 26 4.61 13.26 -12.47
C ALA A 26 3.33 12.55 -11.96
N LEU A 27 3.45 11.72 -10.90
CA LEU A 27 2.28 11.14 -10.24
C LEU A 27 1.49 12.20 -9.47
N ARG A 28 2.18 13.08 -8.71
CA ARG A 28 1.53 14.10 -7.89
C ARG A 28 0.77 15.13 -8.73
N GLU A 29 1.20 15.43 -9.96
CA GLU A 29 0.43 16.25 -10.92
C GLU A 29 -0.96 15.64 -11.21
N GLN A 30 -1.07 14.30 -11.20
CA GLN A 30 -2.33 13.58 -11.39
C GLN A 30 -3.09 13.39 -10.07
N VAL A 31 -2.37 13.32 -8.93
CA VAL A 31 -2.92 13.09 -7.59
C VAL A 31 -2.40 14.17 -6.62
N PRO A 32 -2.95 15.39 -6.65
CA PRO A 32 -2.46 16.52 -5.85
C PRO A 32 -2.55 16.31 -4.33
N ALA A 33 -3.31 15.32 -3.88
CA ALA A 33 -3.41 14.95 -2.48
C ALA A 33 -2.11 14.37 -1.89
N MET A 34 -1.17 13.93 -2.75
CA MET A 34 0.11 13.36 -2.28
C MET A 34 1.00 14.43 -1.61
N PRO A 35 1.85 14.05 -0.61
CA PRO A 35 2.77 14.97 0.06
C PRO A 35 3.72 15.68 -0.91
N THR A 36 4.04 16.95 -0.67
CA THR A 36 5.00 17.69 -1.50
C THR A 36 6.47 17.33 -1.21
N ARG A 37 6.75 16.83 0.01
CA ARG A 37 8.13 16.58 0.47
C ARG A 37 8.93 15.64 -0.41
N TYR A 38 8.29 14.68 -1.05
CA TYR A 38 8.97 13.68 -1.89
C TYR A 38 9.24 14.15 -3.32
N GLU A 39 8.86 15.37 -3.66
CA GLU A 39 9.33 16.06 -4.86
C GLU A 39 10.80 16.47 -4.75
N ASP A 40 11.32 16.56 -3.52
CA ASP A 40 12.73 16.84 -3.23
C ASP A 40 13.53 15.52 -3.18
N PRO A 41 14.54 15.32 -4.02
CA PRO A 41 15.43 14.16 -3.98
C PRO A 41 16.10 13.96 -2.62
N GLY A 42 16.30 15.04 -1.85
CA GLY A 42 16.84 14.98 -0.50
C GLY A 42 15.99 14.17 0.48
N SER A 43 14.70 13.96 0.20
CA SER A 43 13.82 13.17 1.06
C SER A 43 14.05 11.66 0.94
N THR A 44 14.42 11.17 -0.23
CA THR A 44 14.61 9.73 -0.50
C THR A 44 16.08 9.32 -0.59
N LEU A 45 16.99 10.26 -0.83
CA LEU A 45 18.43 9.97 -0.93
C LEU A 45 19.02 9.26 0.30
N PRO A 46 18.69 9.65 1.56
CA PRO A 46 19.16 8.92 2.74
C PRO A 46 18.70 7.45 2.76
N TRP A 47 17.45 7.18 2.37
CA TRP A 47 16.91 5.82 2.29
C TRP A 47 17.64 4.97 1.24
N LEU A 48 17.92 5.57 0.07
CA LEU A 48 18.68 4.92 -1.00
C LEU A 48 20.12 4.62 -0.55
N GLN A 49 20.76 5.55 0.17
CA GLN A 49 22.11 5.36 0.70
C GLN A 49 22.16 4.23 1.73
N ASP A 50 21.20 4.20 2.64
CA ASP A 50 21.10 3.14 3.66
C ASP A 50 20.88 1.79 3.00
N LEU A 51 19.88 1.65 2.13
CA LEU A 51 19.59 0.39 1.44
C LEU A 51 20.76 -0.07 0.56
N ALA A 52 21.38 0.82 -0.21
CA ALA A 52 22.52 0.49 -1.06
C ALA A 52 23.77 0.06 -0.28
N SER A 53 23.88 0.43 1.00
CA SER A 53 24.95 -0.04 1.89
C SER A 53 24.75 -1.49 2.34
N GLN A 54 23.51 -1.99 2.31
CA GLN A 54 23.09 -3.29 2.84
C GLN A 54 22.77 -4.31 1.74
N ALA A 55 22.38 -3.86 0.56
CA ALA A 55 21.90 -4.71 -0.53
C ALA A 55 22.46 -4.27 -1.90
N PRO A 56 22.79 -5.23 -2.78
CA PRO A 56 23.20 -4.91 -4.14
C PRO A 56 22.02 -4.36 -4.94
N GLY A 57 22.33 -3.38 -5.81
CA GLY A 57 21.40 -2.85 -6.78
C GLY A 57 22.03 -2.79 -8.17
N VAL A 58 21.20 -2.45 -9.15
CA VAL A 58 21.64 -2.22 -10.56
C VAL A 58 21.17 -0.86 -11.04
N ALA A 59 21.93 -0.29 -11.96
CA ALA A 59 21.65 0.95 -12.66
C ALA A 59 21.64 0.70 -14.17
N ALA A 60 20.67 1.27 -14.86
CA ALA A 60 20.62 1.32 -16.32
C ALA A 60 21.20 2.66 -16.78
N ILE A 61 22.28 2.61 -17.54
CA ILE A 61 23.00 3.80 -18.04
C ILE A 61 22.77 3.94 -19.54
N ARG A 62 22.30 5.11 -19.97
CA ARG A 62 22.09 5.47 -21.37
C ARG A 62 22.82 6.77 -21.68
N ASN A 63 23.74 6.77 -22.64
CA ASN A 63 24.51 7.94 -23.03
C ASN A 63 25.22 8.63 -21.82
N GLY A 64 25.75 7.83 -20.89
CA GLY A 64 26.41 8.33 -19.68
C GLY A 64 25.47 8.90 -18.60
N ARG A 65 24.14 8.78 -18.73
CA ARG A 65 23.15 9.23 -17.77
C ARG A 65 22.36 8.06 -17.19
N LEU A 66 21.95 8.16 -15.95
CA LEU A 66 21.06 7.19 -15.32
C LEU A 66 19.68 7.26 -15.99
N ALA A 67 19.23 6.14 -16.55
CA ALA A 67 17.91 5.96 -17.15
C ALA A 67 16.98 5.08 -16.29
N GLY A 68 17.53 4.34 -15.32
CA GLY A 68 16.77 3.54 -14.37
C GLY A 68 17.66 2.95 -13.28
N PHE A 69 17.04 2.52 -12.19
CA PHE A 69 17.72 1.80 -11.12
C PHE A 69 16.74 0.87 -10.41
N LEU A 70 17.27 -0.17 -9.78
CA LEU A 70 16.52 -1.16 -9.03
C LEU A 70 17.37 -1.68 -7.86
N LEU A 71 16.83 -1.54 -6.64
CA LEU A 71 17.35 -2.15 -5.40
C LEU A 71 16.23 -2.94 -4.72
N GLY A 72 16.60 -3.86 -3.83
CA GLY A 72 15.63 -4.57 -3.00
C GLY A 72 16.24 -5.03 -1.69
N MET A 73 15.47 -4.87 -0.62
CA MET A 73 15.82 -5.37 0.71
C MET A 73 15.34 -6.81 0.89
N VAL A 74 16.14 -7.64 1.56
CA VAL A 74 15.74 -9.00 1.90
C VAL A 74 14.75 -8.98 3.07
N ILE A 75 13.62 -9.65 2.88
CA ILE A 75 12.66 -9.92 3.94
C ILE A 75 12.82 -11.37 4.40
N PRO A 76 13.29 -11.61 5.63
CA PRO A 76 13.55 -12.97 6.10
C PRO A 76 12.31 -13.87 6.09
N GLN A 77 11.14 -13.29 6.37
CA GLN A 77 9.86 -13.98 6.49
C GLN A 77 8.73 -13.16 5.87
N PHE A 78 8.44 -13.37 4.59
CA PHE A 78 7.24 -12.84 3.95
C PHE A 78 6.28 -13.99 3.63
N ARG A 79 5.13 -14.03 4.31
CA ARG A 79 4.14 -15.10 4.16
C ARG A 79 4.76 -16.51 4.32
N GLY A 80 5.69 -16.63 5.29
CA GLY A 80 6.35 -17.90 5.60
C GLY A 80 7.55 -18.24 4.74
N LYS A 81 7.97 -17.38 3.83
CA LYS A 81 9.11 -17.60 2.92
C LYS A 81 10.08 -16.43 2.96
N ARG A 82 11.34 -16.70 2.60
CA ARG A 82 12.32 -15.64 2.39
C ARG A 82 11.99 -14.91 1.08
N GLY A 83 11.99 -13.60 1.13
CA GLY A 83 11.67 -12.76 -0.01
C GLY A 83 12.60 -11.57 -0.16
N VAL A 84 12.37 -10.82 -1.23
CA VAL A 84 12.97 -9.51 -1.46
C VAL A 84 11.85 -8.51 -1.75
N PHE A 85 11.98 -7.30 -1.25
CA PHE A 85 11.07 -6.19 -1.49
C PHE A 85 11.84 -4.98 -2.02
N SER A 86 11.37 -4.44 -3.14
CA SER A 86 11.79 -3.15 -3.67
C SER A 86 10.66 -2.14 -3.45
N PRO A 87 10.77 -1.24 -2.46
CA PRO A 87 9.80 -0.18 -2.27
C PRO A 87 9.78 0.80 -3.46
N GLU A 88 8.75 1.60 -3.58
CA GLU A 88 8.50 2.50 -4.70
C GLU A 88 9.55 3.61 -4.86
N TRP A 89 10.31 3.91 -3.80
CA TRP A 89 11.44 4.82 -3.83
C TRP A 89 12.78 4.14 -4.16
N ALA A 90 12.84 2.80 -4.08
CA ALA A 90 14.05 2.01 -4.35
C ALA A 90 14.15 1.52 -5.79
N ASN A 91 13.24 1.95 -6.65
CA ASN A 91 13.27 1.69 -8.08
C ASN A 91 12.64 2.85 -8.86
N ALA A 92 13.19 3.14 -10.02
CA ALA A 92 12.59 4.03 -11.01
C ALA A 92 13.20 3.79 -12.39
N ALA A 93 12.45 4.15 -13.43
CA ALA A 93 12.92 4.12 -14.81
C ALA A 93 12.36 5.30 -15.61
N ASP A 94 13.06 5.72 -16.66
CA ASP A 94 12.53 6.66 -17.64
C ASP A 94 11.22 6.14 -18.21
N LEU A 95 10.16 6.96 -18.19
CA LEU A 95 8.78 6.52 -18.47
C LEU A 95 8.62 5.89 -19.86
N GLU A 96 9.24 6.48 -20.88
CA GLU A 96 9.10 6.02 -22.27
C GLU A 96 9.60 4.59 -22.49
N ASP A 97 10.63 4.19 -21.72
CA ASP A 97 11.28 2.89 -21.85
C ASP A 97 11.17 2.04 -20.57
N SER A 98 10.35 2.44 -19.61
CA SER A 98 10.31 1.83 -18.27
C SER A 98 10.10 0.31 -18.33
N ARG A 99 9.28 -0.18 -19.25
CA ARG A 99 9.11 -1.61 -19.51
C ARG A 99 10.43 -2.34 -19.74
N TRP A 100 11.19 -1.90 -20.76
CA TRP A 100 12.45 -2.55 -21.14
C TRP A 100 13.53 -2.40 -20.07
N LEU A 101 13.59 -1.23 -19.45
CA LEU A 101 14.54 -0.95 -18.38
C LEU A 101 14.31 -1.87 -17.18
N TYR A 102 13.05 -2.05 -16.73
CA TYR A 102 12.73 -2.95 -15.64
C TYR A 102 12.98 -4.42 -16.00
N GLU A 103 12.62 -4.86 -17.20
CA GLU A 103 12.88 -6.25 -17.65
C GLU A 103 14.37 -6.59 -17.57
N GLU A 104 15.26 -5.73 -18.07
CA GLU A 104 16.70 -5.97 -18.07
C GLU A 104 17.33 -5.81 -16.69
N MET A 105 16.94 -4.79 -15.91
CA MET A 105 17.41 -4.62 -14.53
C MET A 105 17.03 -5.81 -13.66
N TYR A 106 15.79 -6.29 -13.78
CA TYR A 106 15.33 -7.47 -13.04
C TYR A 106 16.05 -8.74 -13.48
N ALA A 107 16.22 -8.98 -14.78
CA ALA A 107 16.95 -10.13 -15.29
C ALA A 107 18.37 -10.20 -14.70
N ARG A 108 19.02 -9.05 -14.53
CA ARG A 108 20.37 -8.97 -13.95
C ARG A 108 20.40 -9.18 -12.44
N LEU A 109 19.45 -8.58 -11.71
CA LEU A 109 19.46 -8.54 -10.24
C LEU A 109 18.81 -9.79 -9.62
N SER A 110 17.76 -10.33 -10.24
CA SER A 110 17.01 -11.46 -9.72
C SER A 110 17.83 -12.74 -9.53
N ALA A 111 18.85 -12.97 -10.37
CA ALA A 111 19.77 -14.09 -10.21
C ALA A 111 20.47 -14.07 -8.84
N ARG A 112 20.83 -12.88 -8.35
CA ARG A 112 21.43 -12.71 -7.02
C ARG A 112 20.39 -12.98 -5.93
N TRP A 113 19.18 -12.46 -6.06
CA TRP A 113 18.13 -12.68 -5.07
C TRP A 113 17.77 -14.16 -4.90
N VAL A 114 17.72 -14.90 -6.03
CA VAL A 114 17.49 -16.37 -6.01
C VAL A 114 18.67 -17.08 -5.35
N ALA A 115 19.91 -16.70 -5.66
CA ALA A 115 21.10 -17.28 -5.04
C ALA A 115 21.15 -17.02 -3.50
N ASP A 116 20.55 -15.90 -3.05
CA ASP A 116 20.42 -15.57 -1.63
C ASP A 116 19.17 -16.25 -0.97
N GLY A 117 18.49 -17.16 -1.71
CA GLY A 117 17.35 -17.95 -1.21
C GLY A 117 16.01 -17.20 -1.20
N CYS A 118 15.90 -16.06 -1.89
CA CYS A 118 14.64 -15.33 -1.99
C CYS A 118 13.74 -15.96 -3.04
N VAL A 119 12.65 -16.56 -2.59
CA VAL A 119 11.66 -17.22 -3.47
C VAL A 119 10.39 -16.37 -3.70
N THR A 120 10.21 -15.30 -2.93
CA THR A 120 9.15 -14.33 -3.13
C THR A 120 9.76 -12.98 -3.49
N HIS A 121 9.46 -12.48 -4.69
CA HIS A 121 9.90 -11.17 -5.12
C HIS A 121 8.72 -10.20 -5.13
N LEU A 122 8.89 -9.06 -4.45
CA LEU A 122 7.90 -7.98 -4.35
C LEU A 122 8.52 -6.69 -4.87
N ILE A 123 7.77 -5.99 -5.70
CA ILE A 123 8.15 -4.69 -6.27
C ILE A 123 6.98 -3.74 -6.07
N SER A 124 7.21 -2.62 -5.42
CA SER A 124 6.24 -1.52 -5.35
C SER A 124 6.54 -0.48 -6.41
N LEU A 125 5.52 -0.07 -7.16
CA LEU A 125 5.63 0.90 -8.27
C LEU A 125 4.62 2.02 -8.11
N LEU A 126 4.99 3.21 -8.54
CA LEU A 126 4.04 4.32 -8.68
C LEU A 126 2.98 3.98 -9.74
N ALA A 127 1.70 4.15 -9.39
CA ALA A 127 0.56 3.62 -10.16
C ALA A 127 0.40 4.21 -11.58
N HIS A 128 1.04 5.35 -11.88
CA HIS A 128 1.00 5.97 -13.21
C HIS A 128 2.01 5.36 -14.20
N ASP A 129 2.96 4.53 -13.74
CA ASP A 129 3.94 3.86 -14.61
C ASP A 129 3.35 2.62 -15.28
N ARG A 130 2.39 2.85 -16.16
CA ARG A 130 1.70 1.75 -16.88
C ARG A 130 2.63 0.87 -17.69
N PRO A 131 3.59 1.43 -18.49
CA PRO A 131 4.53 0.57 -19.24
C PRO A 131 5.41 -0.29 -18.33
N GLY A 132 5.87 0.26 -17.19
CA GLY A 132 6.62 -0.50 -16.19
C GLY A 132 5.78 -1.63 -15.58
N ILE A 133 4.53 -1.35 -15.19
CA ILE A 133 3.60 -2.36 -14.67
C ILE A 133 3.36 -3.48 -15.70
N GLU A 134 3.19 -3.14 -16.97
CA GLU A 134 3.05 -4.13 -18.05
C GLU A 134 4.31 -5.00 -18.21
N GLY A 135 5.50 -4.40 -18.08
CA GLY A 135 6.77 -5.13 -18.08
C GLY A 135 6.85 -6.15 -16.95
N TRP A 136 6.49 -5.73 -15.74
CA TRP A 136 6.45 -6.61 -14.58
C TRP A 136 5.41 -7.73 -14.72
N HIS A 137 4.22 -7.46 -15.28
CA HIS A 137 3.25 -8.52 -15.62
C HIS A 137 3.81 -9.50 -16.64
N GLY A 138 4.55 -9.01 -17.66
CA GLY A 138 5.26 -9.85 -18.62
C GLY A 138 6.30 -10.78 -17.98
N LEU A 139 6.92 -10.34 -16.89
CA LEU A 139 7.86 -11.12 -16.08
C LEU A 139 7.16 -12.09 -15.10
N GLY A 140 5.83 -12.16 -15.11
CA GLY A 140 5.05 -13.08 -14.26
C GLY A 140 4.73 -12.55 -12.87
N PHE A 141 4.81 -11.24 -12.64
CA PHE A 141 4.34 -10.63 -11.41
C PHE A 141 2.82 -10.41 -11.47
N GLY A 142 2.14 -10.65 -10.36
CA GLY A 142 0.73 -10.35 -10.17
C GLY A 142 0.51 -9.21 -9.17
N LEU A 143 -0.58 -8.46 -9.30
CA LEU A 143 -0.95 -7.39 -8.39
C LEU A 143 -1.34 -7.98 -7.02
N ALA A 144 -0.58 -7.65 -5.99
CA ALA A 144 -0.72 -8.18 -4.62
C ALA A 144 -1.37 -7.19 -3.66
N ALA A 145 -0.99 -5.92 -3.74
CA ALA A 145 -1.58 -4.85 -2.94
C ALA A 145 -1.65 -3.55 -3.75
N ALA A 146 -2.50 -2.64 -3.32
CA ALA A 146 -2.62 -1.30 -3.85
C ALA A 146 -2.74 -0.31 -2.71
N ASP A 147 -2.09 0.84 -2.84
CA ASP A 147 -2.19 1.96 -1.92
C ASP A 147 -2.91 3.12 -2.62
N GLY A 148 -3.82 3.73 -1.91
CA GLY A 148 -4.59 4.86 -2.42
C GLY A 148 -4.61 6.02 -1.45
N VAL A 149 -4.80 7.21 -1.99
CA VAL A 149 -4.88 8.44 -1.22
C VAL A 149 -6.07 9.28 -1.70
N ARG A 150 -6.63 10.07 -0.79
CA ARG A 150 -7.57 11.14 -1.09
C ARG A 150 -7.33 12.35 -0.21
N ALA A 151 -7.64 13.55 -0.72
CA ALA A 151 -7.73 14.74 0.12
C ALA A 151 -8.93 14.62 1.08
N VAL A 152 -8.74 15.01 2.34
CA VAL A 152 -9.79 14.92 3.37
C VAL A 152 -11.02 15.77 2.99
N ASP A 153 -10.79 16.93 2.38
CA ASP A 153 -11.86 17.86 1.98
C ASP A 153 -12.48 17.56 0.61
N SER A 154 -11.94 16.56 -0.12
CA SER A 154 -12.52 16.20 -1.41
C SER A 154 -13.86 15.48 -1.23
N THR A 155 -14.88 15.94 -1.95
CA THR A 155 -16.13 15.19 -2.12
C THR A 155 -15.96 14.36 -3.39
N PRO A 156 -16.04 13.01 -3.32
CA PRO A 156 -16.05 12.22 -4.53
C PRO A 156 -17.26 12.61 -5.39
N ASP A 157 -17.05 12.71 -6.71
CA ASP A 157 -18.15 12.84 -7.68
C ASP A 157 -18.83 11.46 -7.84
N LEU A 158 -19.59 11.08 -6.83
CA LEU A 158 -20.27 9.79 -6.75
C LEU A 158 -21.78 10.02 -6.72
N ASP A 159 -22.51 9.13 -7.37
CA ASP A 159 -23.96 9.07 -7.17
C ASP A 159 -24.26 8.92 -5.67
N PRO A 160 -25.29 9.62 -5.16
CA PRO A 160 -25.67 9.52 -3.76
C PRO A 160 -25.96 8.06 -3.39
N VAL A 161 -25.16 7.51 -2.47
CA VAL A 161 -25.48 6.21 -1.88
C VAL A 161 -26.55 6.45 -0.83
N PRO A 162 -27.68 5.69 -0.84
CA PRO A 162 -28.64 5.75 0.24
C PRO A 162 -27.93 5.61 1.59
N GLY A 163 -28.24 6.49 2.54
CA GLY A 163 -27.74 6.37 3.91
C GLY A 163 -28.13 5.02 4.52
N PRO A 164 -27.45 4.57 5.59
CA PRO A 164 -27.82 3.35 6.27
C PRO A 164 -29.27 3.45 6.77
N ASN A 165 -29.96 2.29 6.79
CA ASN A 165 -31.28 2.18 7.37
C ASN A 165 -31.30 2.82 8.77
N THR A 166 -32.41 3.40 9.18
CA THR A 166 -32.63 4.06 10.49
C THR A 166 -32.35 3.15 11.70
N GLU A 167 -32.25 1.85 11.50
CA GLU A 167 -31.87 0.85 12.51
C GLU A 167 -30.35 0.74 12.76
N ILE A 168 -29.51 1.45 11.99
CA ILE A 168 -28.07 1.39 12.13
C ILE A 168 -27.58 2.61 12.92
N GLU A 169 -26.99 2.35 14.08
CA GLU A 169 -26.27 3.35 14.86
C GLU A 169 -24.77 3.29 14.56
N ILE A 170 -24.14 4.44 14.29
CA ILE A 170 -22.68 4.53 14.11
C ILE A 170 -22.10 5.37 15.24
N ARG A 171 -21.20 4.74 16.03
CA ARG A 171 -20.48 5.41 17.10
C ARG A 171 -19.01 5.02 17.16
N GLN A 172 -18.21 5.84 17.80
CA GLN A 172 -16.80 5.50 18.06
C GLN A 172 -16.74 4.42 19.14
N ALA A 173 -15.86 3.44 18.91
CA ALA A 173 -15.58 2.37 19.86
C ALA A 173 -14.75 2.87 21.05
N SER A 174 -14.95 2.26 22.18
CA SER A 174 -14.11 2.35 23.37
C SER A 174 -13.41 1.00 23.65
N PRO A 175 -12.40 0.94 24.54
CA PRO A 175 -11.82 -0.34 24.95
C PRO A 175 -12.83 -1.33 25.52
N ASP A 176 -13.94 -0.86 26.07
CA ASP A 176 -15.00 -1.71 26.63
C ASP A 176 -15.84 -2.42 25.56
N ASP A 177 -15.77 -1.98 24.30
CA ASP A 177 -16.52 -2.58 23.18
C ASP A 177 -15.81 -3.80 22.56
N VAL A 178 -14.62 -4.16 23.01
CA VAL A 178 -13.76 -5.16 22.34
C VAL A 178 -14.39 -6.55 22.32
N GLU A 179 -15.10 -6.94 23.38
CA GLU A 179 -15.80 -8.22 23.41
C GLU A 179 -16.92 -8.30 22.36
N GLN A 180 -17.67 -7.22 22.14
CA GLN A 180 -18.73 -7.15 21.14
C GLN A 180 -18.19 -7.16 19.70
N MET A 181 -16.91 -6.80 19.51
CA MET A 181 -16.23 -6.85 18.20
C MET A 181 -15.74 -8.24 17.82
N ARG A 182 -15.67 -9.20 18.73
CA ARG A 182 -15.08 -10.54 18.51
C ARG A 182 -15.63 -11.22 17.26
N ASP A 183 -16.94 -11.22 17.09
CA ASP A 183 -17.59 -11.84 15.93
C ASP A 183 -17.25 -11.13 14.62
N LEU A 184 -17.16 -9.79 14.64
CA LEU A 184 -16.77 -9.00 13.49
C LEU A 184 -15.31 -9.27 13.07
N LEU A 185 -14.39 -9.32 14.04
CA LEU A 185 -12.97 -9.62 13.81
C LEU A 185 -12.78 -11.03 13.27
N THR A 186 -13.47 -12.02 13.86
CA THR A 186 -13.45 -13.39 13.37
C THR A 186 -14.00 -13.51 11.95
N ALA A 187 -15.10 -12.81 11.66
CA ALA A 187 -15.68 -12.78 10.32
C ALA A 187 -14.74 -12.13 9.28
N LEU A 188 -14.01 -11.06 9.64
CA LEU A 188 -12.98 -10.46 8.80
C LEU A 188 -11.86 -11.47 8.47
N VAL A 189 -11.32 -12.16 9.48
CA VAL A 189 -10.26 -13.16 9.26
C VAL A 189 -10.75 -14.26 8.31
N ARG A 190 -11.93 -14.81 8.53
CA ARG A 190 -12.53 -15.83 7.67
C ARG A 190 -12.75 -15.31 6.24
N HIS A 191 -13.18 -14.05 6.10
CA HIS A 191 -13.33 -13.41 4.79
C HIS A 191 -12.00 -13.33 4.04
N MET A 192 -10.92 -12.90 4.71
CA MET A 192 -9.60 -12.80 4.10
C MET A 192 -9.03 -14.17 3.70
N MET A 193 -9.36 -15.23 4.45
CA MET A 193 -8.93 -16.60 4.15
C MET A 193 -9.80 -17.30 3.09
N SER A 194 -10.95 -16.73 2.74
CA SER A 194 -11.89 -17.30 1.77
C SER A 194 -11.59 -16.85 0.34
N ALA A 195 -12.25 -17.51 -0.63
CA ALA A 195 -12.20 -17.13 -2.04
C ALA A 195 -12.75 -15.70 -2.25
N PRO A 196 -12.19 -14.93 -3.16
CA PRO A 196 -11.00 -15.20 -3.97
C PRO A 196 -9.68 -14.72 -3.33
N THR A 197 -9.71 -14.22 -2.08
CA THR A 197 -8.59 -13.56 -1.42
C THR A 197 -7.52 -14.56 -0.97
N PHE A 198 -7.90 -15.65 -0.29
CA PHE A 198 -7.03 -16.73 0.17
C PHE A 198 -5.76 -16.27 0.91
N LEU A 199 -5.86 -15.21 1.72
CA LEU A 199 -4.77 -14.74 2.54
C LEU A 199 -4.90 -15.30 3.96
N PHE A 200 -3.86 -16.03 4.37
CA PHE A 200 -3.80 -16.53 5.74
C PHE A 200 -3.69 -15.35 6.72
N ARG A 201 -4.58 -15.34 7.70
CA ARG A 201 -4.57 -14.44 8.86
C ARG A 201 -4.71 -15.28 10.11
N ARG A 202 -4.00 -14.92 11.18
CA ARG A 202 -4.24 -15.53 12.49
C ARG A 202 -5.60 -15.07 13.01
N GLU A 203 -6.31 -15.95 13.70
CA GLU A 203 -7.51 -15.54 14.42
C GLU A 203 -7.17 -14.47 15.47
N PRO A 204 -8.09 -13.56 15.77
CA PRO A 204 -7.87 -12.49 16.76
C PRO A 204 -7.90 -13.04 18.18
N ASP A 205 -6.88 -13.81 18.56
CA ASP A 205 -6.77 -14.45 19.88
C ASP A 205 -6.53 -13.46 21.02
N ARG A 206 -6.16 -12.21 20.67
CA ARG A 206 -5.67 -11.19 21.61
C ARG A 206 -6.52 -9.93 21.54
N LEU A 207 -7.68 -10.00 22.17
CA LEU A 207 -8.54 -8.82 22.32
C LEU A 207 -7.90 -7.71 23.17
N ASP A 208 -6.94 -8.07 24.04
CA ASP A 208 -6.13 -7.13 24.79
C ASP A 208 -5.30 -6.21 23.88
N GLU A 209 -4.79 -6.69 22.75
CA GLU A 209 -4.09 -5.87 21.77
C GLU A 209 -5.04 -4.84 21.11
N HIS A 210 -6.27 -5.24 20.80
CA HIS A 210 -7.29 -4.33 20.27
C HIS A 210 -7.70 -3.29 21.31
N ALA A 211 -7.85 -3.68 22.59
CA ALA A 211 -8.14 -2.74 23.66
C ALA A 211 -7.00 -1.72 23.86
N ALA A 212 -5.76 -2.19 23.85
CA ALA A 212 -4.58 -1.31 23.91
C ALA A 212 -4.50 -0.35 22.73
N TRP A 213 -4.79 -0.83 21.50
CA TRP A 213 -4.83 0.00 20.30
C TRP A 213 -5.92 1.08 20.38
N LEU A 214 -7.10 0.75 20.91
CA LEU A 214 -8.20 1.70 21.13
C LEU A 214 -7.93 2.71 22.26
N ALA A 215 -7.06 2.37 23.21
CA ALA A 215 -6.67 3.27 24.29
C ALA A 215 -5.71 4.39 23.82
N ASP A 216 -5.05 4.22 22.68
CA ASP A 216 -4.21 5.26 22.09
C ASP A 216 -5.08 6.33 21.42
N PRO A 217 -5.01 7.62 21.84
CA PRO A 217 -5.82 8.70 21.27
C PRO A 217 -5.51 9.01 19.79
N ALA A 218 -4.35 8.57 19.27
CA ALA A 218 -4.02 8.67 17.85
C ALA A 218 -4.94 7.81 16.99
N ASN A 219 -5.50 6.73 17.57
CA ASN A 219 -6.36 5.76 16.90
C ASN A 219 -7.84 6.07 17.11
N ALA A 220 -8.66 5.60 16.18
CA ALA A 220 -10.12 5.57 16.33
C ALA A 220 -10.70 4.38 15.55
N LEU A 221 -11.76 3.81 16.07
CA LEU A 221 -12.55 2.80 15.39
C LEU A 221 -14.02 3.22 15.43
N TRP A 222 -14.61 3.30 14.26
CA TRP A 222 -16.04 3.55 14.12
C TRP A 222 -16.76 2.22 13.93
N LEU A 223 -17.76 1.94 14.75
CA LEU A 223 -18.57 0.73 14.70
C LEU A 223 -19.98 1.07 14.27
N ALA A 224 -20.53 0.23 13.40
CA ALA A 224 -21.95 0.26 13.04
C ALA A 224 -22.66 -0.88 13.78
N TRP A 225 -23.72 -0.51 14.50
CA TRP A 225 -24.53 -1.38 15.33
C TRP A 225 -25.90 -1.58 14.72
N GLN A 226 -26.39 -2.81 14.78
CA GLN A 226 -27.79 -3.13 14.48
C GLN A 226 -28.37 -3.84 15.73
N GLY A 227 -29.16 -3.11 16.49
CA GLY A 227 -29.51 -3.51 17.85
C GLY A 227 -28.25 -3.69 18.69
N ASP A 228 -28.08 -4.83 19.34
CA ASP A 228 -26.93 -5.15 20.19
C ASP A 228 -25.74 -5.78 19.43
N SER A 229 -25.83 -5.89 18.11
CA SER A 229 -24.81 -6.55 17.29
C SER A 229 -23.96 -5.57 16.50
N VAL A 230 -22.63 -5.76 16.52
CA VAL A 230 -21.69 -5.01 15.66
C VAL A 230 -21.69 -5.64 14.26
N VAL A 231 -22.10 -4.87 13.25
CA VAL A 231 -22.25 -5.36 11.87
C VAL A 231 -21.19 -4.81 10.91
N ALA A 232 -20.51 -3.73 11.28
CA ALA A 232 -19.40 -3.20 10.51
C ALA A 232 -18.45 -2.38 11.39
N GLY A 233 -17.22 -2.19 10.91
CA GLY A 233 -16.25 -1.32 11.55
C GLY A 233 -15.24 -0.76 10.55
N MET A 234 -14.70 0.43 10.87
CA MET A 234 -13.61 1.08 10.13
C MET A 234 -12.65 1.76 11.10
N GLY A 235 -11.41 1.30 11.10
CA GLY A 235 -10.34 1.79 11.96
C GLY A 235 -9.49 2.85 11.26
N GLN A 236 -9.11 3.89 12.02
CA GLN A 236 -8.27 5.00 11.59
C GLN A 236 -7.10 5.15 12.55
N GLY A 237 -5.91 5.39 12.03
CA GLY A 237 -4.70 5.65 12.81
C GLY A 237 -3.76 6.60 12.09
N PRO A 238 -2.54 6.79 12.62
CA PRO A 238 -1.45 7.45 11.91
C PRO A 238 -1.18 6.81 10.54
N ALA A 239 -0.34 7.46 9.73
CA ALA A 239 0.11 6.88 8.46
C ALA A 239 0.64 5.45 8.68
N ASN A 240 0.08 4.49 7.92
CA ASN A 240 0.43 3.08 8.08
C ASN A 240 1.87 2.82 7.63
N PRO A 241 2.77 2.31 8.50
CA PRO A 241 4.16 2.04 8.13
C PRO A 241 4.33 0.85 7.17
N ASP A 242 3.30 0.01 7.02
CA ASP A 242 3.31 -1.14 6.10
C ASP A 242 2.78 -0.77 4.70
N ALA A 243 2.33 0.48 4.51
CA ALA A 243 1.87 1.00 3.24
C ALA A 243 3.02 1.68 2.46
N CYS A 244 2.68 2.27 1.33
CA CYS A 244 3.59 3.06 0.50
C CYS A 244 4.23 4.21 1.29
N ASP A 245 5.56 4.24 1.41
CA ASP A 245 6.31 5.22 2.21
C ASP A 245 6.08 6.66 1.75
N VAL A 246 5.96 6.86 0.43
CA VAL A 246 5.90 8.21 -0.17
C VAL A 246 4.53 8.90 -0.02
N ILE A 247 3.57 8.29 0.67
CA ILE A 247 2.33 8.95 1.08
C ILE A 247 2.31 9.35 2.55
N ALA A 248 3.31 8.92 3.33
CA ALA A 248 3.35 9.13 4.76
C ALA A 248 4.02 10.47 5.13
N ASP A 249 3.31 11.30 5.86
CA ASP A 249 3.82 12.48 6.56
C ASP A 249 2.91 12.82 7.76
N ASP A 250 3.26 13.88 8.50
CA ASP A 250 2.52 14.31 9.69
C ASP A 250 1.07 14.76 9.40
N ARG A 251 0.72 14.96 8.12
CA ARG A 251 -0.62 15.36 7.66
C ARG A 251 -1.39 14.22 7.01
N THR A 252 -0.87 13.00 7.09
CA THR A 252 -1.50 11.79 6.59
C THR A 252 -2.10 10.99 7.74
N THR A 253 -3.37 10.63 7.63
CA THR A 253 -4.00 9.58 8.44
C THR A 253 -4.29 8.38 7.55
N SER A 254 -4.37 7.18 8.13
CA SER A 254 -4.64 5.95 7.37
C SER A 254 -5.87 5.22 7.89
N ILE A 255 -6.62 4.60 6.97
CA ILE A 255 -7.57 3.56 7.32
C ILE A 255 -6.79 2.26 7.46
N VAL A 256 -6.77 1.72 8.68
CA VAL A 256 -5.95 0.54 9.02
C VAL A 256 -6.75 -0.77 9.03
N SER A 257 -8.09 -0.68 9.05
CA SER A 257 -8.98 -1.83 8.95
C SER A 257 -10.37 -1.40 8.51
N ALA A 258 -11.05 -2.24 7.74
CA ALA A 258 -12.45 -2.04 7.40
C ALA A 258 -13.12 -3.37 7.08
N TYR A 259 -14.30 -3.59 7.66
CA TYR A 259 -15.11 -4.75 7.33
C TYR A 259 -16.60 -4.48 7.56
N THR A 260 -17.44 -5.04 6.69
CA THR A 260 -18.90 -5.06 6.82
C THR A 260 -19.38 -6.49 6.65
N GLN A 261 -20.15 -7.00 7.61
CA GLN A 261 -20.75 -8.33 7.56
C GLN A 261 -21.62 -8.49 6.30
N PRO A 262 -21.66 -9.67 5.68
CA PRO A 262 -22.40 -9.89 4.43
C PRO A 262 -23.87 -9.48 4.50
N SER A 263 -24.54 -9.72 5.64
CA SER A 263 -25.94 -9.37 5.88
C SER A 263 -26.21 -7.86 5.92
N ALA A 264 -25.18 -7.05 6.17
CA ALA A 264 -25.29 -5.59 6.31
C ALA A 264 -24.72 -4.82 5.07
N ARG A 265 -24.33 -5.54 4.01
CA ARG A 265 -23.78 -4.92 2.79
C ARG A 265 -24.88 -4.32 1.91
N GLY A 266 -24.49 -3.38 1.03
CA GLY A 266 -25.40 -2.75 0.07
C GLY A 266 -26.25 -1.59 0.63
N GLY A 267 -26.24 -1.39 1.96
CA GLY A 267 -27.02 -0.35 2.66
C GLY A 267 -26.24 0.95 2.96
N GLY A 268 -25.12 1.24 2.32
CA GLY A 268 -24.39 2.51 2.54
C GLY A 268 -23.54 2.59 3.82
N ILE A 269 -23.50 1.53 4.65
CA ILE A 269 -22.82 1.53 5.96
C ILE A 269 -21.32 1.84 5.83
N ALA A 270 -20.62 1.21 4.88
CA ALA A 270 -19.19 1.44 4.67
C ALA A 270 -18.89 2.90 4.27
N THR A 271 -19.76 3.52 3.45
CA THR A 271 -19.64 4.94 3.09
C THR A 271 -19.89 5.83 4.30
N ALA A 272 -20.91 5.54 5.11
CA ALA A 272 -21.19 6.31 6.33
C ALA A 272 -20.05 6.19 7.37
N LEU A 273 -19.40 5.02 7.48
CA LEU A 273 -18.21 4.85 8.31
C LEU A 273 -17.03 5.66 7.78
N LEU A 274 -16.82 5.67 6.45
CA LEU A 274 -15.78 6.49 5.81
C LEU A 274 -16.01 7.97 6.08
N ASP A 275 -17.26 8.44 6.04
CA ASP A 275 -17.60 9.84 6.37
C ASP A 275 -17.21 10.20 7.80
N ARG A 276 -17.36 9.28 8.77
CA ARG A 276 -16.89 9.48 10.16
C ARG A 276 -15.37 9.57 10.25
N VAL A 277 -14.66 8.69 9.55
CA VAL A 277 -13.19 8.72 9.45
C VAL A 277 -12.73 10.06 8.87
N LEU A 278 -13.32 10.52 7.78
CA LEU A 278 -12.94 11.77 7.13
C LEU A 278 -13.31 13.01 7.98
N ALA A 279 -14.43 12.97 8.69
CA ALA A 279 -14.80 14.03 9.62
C ALA A 279 -13.76 14.19 10.73
N ARG A 280 -13.37 13.07 11.38
CA ARG A 280 -12.30 13.07 12.40
C ARG A 280 -10.95 13.51 11.81
N ALA A 281 -10.62 13.06 10.61
CA ALA A 281 -9.38 13.49 9.93
C ALA A 281 -9.36 15.01 9.74
N ARG A 282 -10.49 15.59 9.35
CA ARG A 282 -10.66 17.04 9.15
C ARG A 282 -10.52 17.81 10.47
N GLU A 283 -11.17 17.33 11.53
CA GLU A 283 -11.07 17.89 12.88
C GLU A 283 -9.63 17.81 13.44
N GLY A 284 -8.91 16.73 13.12
CA GLY A 284 -7.51 16.52 13.48
C GLY A 284 -6.50 17.32 12.64
N GLY A 285 -6.94 18.09 11.63
CA GLY A 285 -6.07 18.91 10.79
C GLY A 285 -5.26 18.11 9.77
N PHE A 286 -5.64 16.85 9.47
CA PHE A 286 -5.03 16.06 8.41
C PHE A 286 -5.45 16.60 7.04
N GLU A 287 -4.52 16.58 6.08
CA GLU A 287 -4.79 17.00 4.70
C GLU A 287 -5.28 15.85 3.84
N ARG A 288 -4.83 14.64 4.17
CA ARG A 288 -5.09 13.42 3.38
C ARG A 288 -5.38 12.22 4.25
N CYS A 289 -6.17 11.32 3.64
CA CYS A 289 -6.41 9.99 4.17
C CYS A 289 -5.86 8.97 3.18
N ALA A 290 -5.13 7.98 3.67
CA ALA A 290 -4.58 6.88 2.92
C ALA A 290 -5.28 5.57 3.27
N VAL A 291 -5.19 4.59 2.38
CA VAL A 291 -5.65 3.22 2.59
C VAL A 291 -4.84 2.27 1.72
N ASP A 292 -4.50 1.12 2.25
CA ASP A 292 -3.99 -0.02 1.48
C ASP A 292 -5.02 -1.14 1.43
N TRP A 293 -4.99 -1.92 0.35
CA TRP A 293 -5.89 -3.07 0.21
C TRP A 293 -5.32 -4.12 -0.73
N GLU A 294 -5.80 -5.35 -0.58
CA GLU A 294 -5.54 -6.44 -1.52
C GLU A 294 -6.57 -6.42 -2.66
N PRO A 295 -6.14 -6.20 -3.92
CA PRO A 295 -7.07 -6.13 -5.07
C PRO A 295 -7.83 -7.42 -5.36
N MET A 296 -7.31 -8.59 -4.92
CA MET A 296 -8.03 -9.86 -5.01
C MET A 296 -9.26 -9.90 -4.06
N ASN A 297 -9.33 -9.05 -3.04
CA ASN A 297 -10.57 -8.78 -2.30
C ASN A 297 -11.46 -7.84 -3.14
N ILE A 298 -12.24 -8.44 -4.05
CA ILE A 298 -13.01 -7.73 -5.08
C ILE A 298 -13.93 -6.65 -4.46
N LEU A 299 -14.51 -6.92 -3.30
CA LEU A 299 -15.42 -5.97 -2.65
C LEU A 299 -14.67 -4.75 -2.13
N ALA A 300 -13.55 -4.97 -1.45
CA ALA A 300 -12.68 -3.90 -0.97
C ALA A 300 -12.12 -3.11 -2.17
N HIS A 301 -11.61 -3.80 -3.21
CA HIS A 301 -11.07 -3.16 -4.40
C HIS A 301 -12.10 -2.22 -5.08
N ARG A 302 -13.33 -2.69 -5.27
CA ARG A 302 -14.41 -1.87 -5.86
C ARG A 302 -14.81 -0.69 -4.97
N PHE A 303 -14.76 -0.86 -3.65
CA PHE A 303 -15.05 0.22 -2.71
C PHE A 303 -13.93 1.25 -2.69
N TRP A 304 -12.68 0.82 -2.49
CA TRP A 304 -11.55 1.73 -2.36
C TRP A 304 -11.25 2.50 -3.65
N THR A 305 -11.27 1.85 -4.82
CA THR A 305 -11.05 2.54 -6.11
C THR A 305 -12.14 3.56 -6.46
N ARG A 306 -13.32 3.47 -5.84
CA ARG A 306 -14.36 4.49 -5.96
C ARG A 306 -14.07 5.72 -5.10
N HIS A 307 -13.44 5.55 -3.94
CA HIS A 307 -13.27 6.59 -2.93
C HIS A 307 -11.85 7.16 -2.87
N PHE A 308 -10.85 6.44 -3.34
CA PHE A 308 -9.43 6.79 -3.28
C PHE A 308 -8.79 6.65 -4.65
N GLN A 309 -7.81 7.51 -4.94
CA GLN A 309 -6.97 7.38 -6.13
C GLN A 309 -5.79 6.44 -5.82
N PRO A 310 -5.61 5.35 -6.58
CA PRO A 310 -4.42 4.50 -6.45
C PRO A 310 -3.15 5.29 -6.76
N VAL A 311 -2.12 5.13 -5.92
CA VAL A 311 -0.83 5.82 -6.05
C VAL A 311 0.35 4.86 -6.11
N CYS A 312 0.23 3.67 -5.50
CA CYS A 312 1.21 2.60 -5.58
C CYS A 312 0.53 1.26 -5.85
N TYR A 313 1.26 0.38 -6.54
CA TYR A 313 0.91 -1.02 -6.72
C TYR A 313 2.08 -1.90 -6.30
N ALA A 314 1.83 -2.77 -5.33
CA ALA A 314 2.78 -3.83 -4.98
C ALA A 314 2.52 -5.06 -5.84
N LEU A 315 3.50 -5.46 -6.61
CA LEU A 315 3.48 -6.61 -7.49
C LEU A 315 4.31 -7.74 -6.89
N ALA A 316 3.83 -8.97 -6.95
CA ALA A 316 4.50 -10.13 -6.38
C ALA A 316 4.66 -11.26 -7.39
N ARG A 317 5.79 -11.96 -7.30
CA ARG A 317 6.09 -13.18 -8.05
C ARG A 317 6.66 -14.25 -7.12
N GLN A 318 6.18 -15.48 -7.27
CA GLN A 318 6.79 -16.66 -6.65
C GLN A 318 7.80 -17.28 -7.61
N ILE A 319 9.00 -17.56 -7.11
CA ILE A 319 10.04 -18.30 -7.81
C ILE A 319 9.89 -19.78 -7.46
N ASP A 320 10.25 -20.66 -8.38
CA ASP A 320 10.28 -22.10 -8.11
C ASP A 320 11.30 -22.44 -7.04
N GLU A 321 10.81 -22.91 -5.89
CA GLU A 321 11.62 -23.18 -4.70
C GLU A 321 12.73 -24.23 -4.92
N ARG A 322 12.61 -25.04 -5.98
CA ARG A 322 13.64 -26.02 -6.35
C ARG A 322 14.92 -25.39 -6.89
N LEU A 323 14.92 -24.06 -7.11
CA LEU A 323 16.08 -23.30 -7.58
C LEU A 323 16.91 -22.71 -6.44
N CYS A 324 16.44 -22.83 -5.18
CA CYS A 324 17.08 -22.24 -3.99
C CYS A 324 17.63 -23.30 -3.04
#